data_bcdae7aeb7013362a3f1cc009e582174
#
_entry.id   bcdae7aeb7013362a3f1cc009e582174
#
_cell.length_a   1.000
_cell.length_b   1.000
_cell.length_c   1.000
_cell.angle_alpha   90.00
_cell.angle_beta   90.00
_cell.angle_gamma   90.00
#
_symmetry.space_group_name_H-M   'P 1'
#
loop_
_entity.id
_entity.type
_entity.pdbx_description
1 polymer ?
#
loop_
_entity_poly.entity_id
_entity_poly.type
_entity_poly.pdbx_seq_one_letter_code
_entity_poly.pdbx_strand_id
1 'polypeptide(L)'
;SYARELSGGQKKLLELARSIINEPEILLLDEPLAGVNPKLADDILSLIKKLSNEGITILMVEHNIEAVMKISERIVVLAEGSLIADGNPNEIRTDRNVIEAYLGKDND
;
A
#
# COMPACT_ATOMS: atom_id res chain seq x y z
N SER A 1 -17.71 21.94 -9.40
CA SER A 1 -18.08 21.48 -8.08
C SER A 1 -16.84 21.26 -7.21
N TYR A 2 -17.05 21.20 -5.94
CA TYR A 2 -15.97 20.94 -4.97
C TYR A 2 -15.20 19.66 -5.30
N ALA A 3 -15.90 18.61 -5.69
CA ALA A 3 -15.27 17.33 -6.00
C ALA A 3 -14.31 17.41 -7.18
N ARG A 4 -14.55 18.32 -8.11
CA ARG A 4 -13.66 18.50 -9.26
C ARG A 4 -12.38 19.25 -8.93
N GLU A 5 -12.38 19.99 -7.82
CA GLU A 5 -11.22 20.75 -7.38
C GLU A 5 -10.23 19.92 -6.57
N LEU A 6 -10.64 18.69 -6.14
CA LEU A 6 -9.78 17.82 -5.37
C LEU A 6 -8.69 17.19 -6.22
N SER A 7 -7.48 17.11 -5.69
CA SER A 7 -6.40 16.35 -6.32
C SER A 7 -6.72 14.85 -6.31
N GLY A 8 -6.01 14.08 -7.12
CA GLY A 8 -6.16 12.63 -7.13
C GLY A 8 -5.95 11.99 -5.76
N GLY A 9 -4.96 12.47 -5.01
CA GLY A 9 -4.68 11.97 -3.67
C GLY A 9 -5.76 12.33 -2.67
N GLN A 10 -6.31 13.56 -2.77
CA GLN A 10 -7.40 13.97 -1.90
C GLN A 10 -8.66 13.15 -2.17
N LYS A 11 -8.91 12.79 -3.43
CA LYS A 11 -10.02 11.91 -3.77
C LYS A 11 -9.84 10.54 -3.14
N LYS A 12 -8.61 10.03 -3.11
CA LYS A 12 -8.31 8.74 -2.50
C LYS A 12 -8.53 8.77 -0.99
N LEU A 13 -8.14 9.86 -0.32
CA LEU A 13 -8.42 10.02 1.10
C LEU A 13 -9.93 10.04 1.37
N LEU A 14 -10.69 10.72 0.51
CA LEU A 14 -12.14 10.77 0.64
C LEU A 14 -12.77 9.40 0.45
N GLU A 15 -12.32 8.64 -0.54
CA GLU A 15 -12.79 7.28 -0.77
C GLU A 15 -12.50 6.38 0.42
N LEU A 16 -11.30 6.49 0.99
CA LEU A 16 -10.91 5.72 2.16
C LEU A 16 -11.80 6.09 3.36
N ALA A 17 -12.04 7.38 3.57
CA ALA A 17 -12.91 7.85 4.64
C ALA A 17 -14.33 7.31 4.50
N ARG A 18 -14.87 7.27 3.27
CA ARG A 18 -16.19 6.70 3.02
C ARG A 18 -16.25 5.21 3.33
N SER A 19 -15.16 4.50 3.02
CA SER A 19 -15.08 3.06 3.29
C SER A 19 -15.17 2.76 4.77
N ILE A 20 -14.71 3.67 5.62
CA ILE A 20 -14.68 3.49 7.07
C ILE A 20 -16.05 3.72 7.72
N ILE A 21 -16.91 4.52 7.10
CA ILE A 21 -18.21 4.86 7.65
C ILE A 21 -19.06 3.63 8.02
N ASN A 22 -18.92 2.56 7.24
CA ASN A 22 -19.66 1.32 7.48
C ASN A 22 -18.97 0.37 8.46
N GLU A 23 -17.92 0.81 9.13
CA GLU A 23 -17.15 0.01 10.09
C GLU A 23 -16.78 -1.38 9.57
N PRO A 24 -16.01 -1.47 8.47
CA PRO A 24 -15.69 -2.75 7.87
C PRO A 24 -14.75 -3.56 8.75
N GLU A 25 -14.83 -4.89 8.67
CA GLU A 25 -13.87 -5.78 9.31
C GLU A 25 -12.63 -5.94 8.42
N ILE A 26 -12.83 -5.90 7.12
CA ILE A 26 -11.77 -6.04 6.12
C ILE A 26 -11.88 -4.88 5.13
N LEU A 27 -10.76 -4.28 4.82
CA LEU A 27 -10.67 -3.19 3.85
C LEU A 27 -9.71 -3.61 2.74
N LEU A 28 -10.19 -3.58 1.50
CA LEU A 28 -9.39 -3.90 0.33
C LEU A 28 -9.01 -2.61 -0.39
N LEU A 29 -7.72 -2.37 -0.54
CA LEU A 29 -7.20 -1.16 -1.17
C LEU A 29 -6.35 -1.55 -2.39
N ASP A 30 -6.77 -1.11 -3.57
CA ASP A 30 -6.06 -1.38 -4.81
C ASP A 30 -5.31 -0.13 -5.26
N GLU A 31 -3.98 -0.22 -5.18
CA GLU A 31 -3.06 0.85 -5.55
C GLU A 31 -3.45 2.22 -4.97
N PRO A 32 -3.61 2.32 -3.64
CA PRO A 32 -4.06 3.56 -3.02
C PRO A 32 -3.12 4.75 -3.22
N LEU A 33 -1.87 4.51 -3.60
CA LEU A 33 -0.88 5.57 -3.79
C LEU A 33 -0.66 5.96 -5.25
N ALA A 34 -1.37 5.35 -6.19
CA ALA A 34 -1.17 5.65 -7.61
C ALA A 34 -1.48 7.12 -7.90
N GLY A 35 -0.54 7.82 -8.52
CA GLY A 35 -0.70 9.22 -8.90
C GLY A 35 -0.69 10.23 -7.74
N VAL A 36 -0.29 9.79 -6.55
CA VAL A 36 -0.28 10.62 -5.35
C VAL A 36 1.12 11.17 -5.10
N ASN A 37 1.24 12.46 -4.76
CA ASN A 37 2.54 13.03 -4.43
C ASN A 37 3.05 12.47 -3.10
N PRO A 38 4.38 12.56 -2.83
CA PRO A 38 4.97 11.91 -1.64
C PRO A 38 4.38 12.36 -0.31
N LYS A 39 4.06 13.65 -0.16
CA LYS A 39 3.50 14.14 1.09
C LYS A 39 2.13 13.54 1.37
N LEU A 40 1.28 13.52 0.36
CA LEU A 40 -0.06 12.98 0.51
C LEU A 40 -0.03 11.46 0.63
N ALA A 41 0.94 10.81 -0.01
CA ALA A 41 1.16 9.38 0.16
C ALA A 41 1.46 9.03 1.62
N ASP A 42 2.29 9.84 2.29
CA ASP A 42 2.59 9.63 3.70
C ASP A 42 1.33 9.78 4.57
N ASP A 43 0.46 10.73 4.25
CA ASP A 43 -0.80 10.92 4.96
C ASP A 43 -1.72 9.72 4.78
N ILE A 44 -1.81 9.19 3.57
CA ILE A 44 -2.61 8.00 3.27
C ILE A 44 -2.08 6.78 4.03
N LEU A 45 -0.76 6.58 4.00
CA LEU A 45 -0.13 5.45 4.70
C LEU A 45 -0.33 5.55 6.22
N SER A 46 -0.24 6.75 6.77
CA SER A 46 -0.46 6.98 8.21
C SER A 46 -1.90 6.62 8.59
N LEU A 47 -2.86 6.99 7.75
CA LEU A 47 -4.26 6.66 7.99
C LEU A 47 -4.48 5.15 7.91
N ILE A 48 -3.91 4.49 6.91
CA ILE A 48 -4.00 3.03 6.76
C ILE A 48 -3.43 2.34 8.01
N LYS A 49 -2.27 2.78 8.47
CA LYS A 49 -1.64 2.20 9.66
C LYS A 49 -2.52 2.39 10.90
N LYS A 50 -3.11 3.57 11.05
CA LYS A 50 -4.01 3.86 12.16
C LYS A 50 -5.21 2.91 12.16
N LEU A 51 -5.82 2.71 11.00
CA LEU A 51 -6.96 1.81 10.85
C LEU A 51 -6.59 0.37 11.19
N SER A 52 -5.43 -0.08 10.75
CA SER A 52 -4.92 -1.41 11.08
C SER A 52 -4.75 -1.55 12.59
N ASN A 53 -4.21 -0.54 13.25
CA ASN A 53 -4.03 -0.56 14.70
C ASN A 53 -5.36 -0.55 15.46
N GLU A 54 -6.42 -0.06 14.85
CA GLU A 54 -7.76 -0.07 15.43
C GLU A 54 -8.51 -1.38 15.22
N GLY A 55 -7.87 -2.35 14.59
CA GLY A 55 -8.42 -3.70 14.45
C GLY A 55 -9.00 -4.03 13.07
N ILE A 56 -8.91 -3.11 12.12
CA ILE A 56 -9.38 -3.39 10.75
C ILE A 56 -8.30 -4.19 10.02
N THR A 57 -8.67 -5.32 9.44
CA THR A 57 -7.75 -6.07 8.59
C THR A 57 -7.67 -5.39 7.23
N ILE A 58 -6.47 -5.07 6.79
CA ILE A 58 -6.26 -4.36 5.54
C ILE A 58 -5.44 -5.21 4.57
N LEU A 59 -5.98 -5.39 3.37
CA LEU A 59 -5.25 -5.99 2.27
C LEU A 59 -5.01 -4.90 1.24
N MET A 60 -3.75 -4.57 1.01
CA MET A 60 -3.35 -3.51 0.09
C MET A 60 -2.58 -4.13 -1.07
N VAL A 61 -2.99 -3.79 -2.29
CA VAL A 61 -2.24 -4.15 -3.50
C VAL A 61 -1.48 -2.90 -3.95
N GLU A 62 -0.16 -2.99 -4.00
CA GLU A 62 0.67 -1.83 -4.29
C GLU A 62 1.97 -2.27 -4.95
N HIS A 63 2.51 -1.44 -5.83
CA HIS A 63 3.81 -1.68 -6.44
C HIS A 63 4.89 -0.70 -5.93
N ASN A 64 4.51 0.22 -5.07
CA ASN A 64 5.47 1.07 -4.38
C ASN A 64 6.06 0.27 -3.22
N ILE A 65 7.19 -0.34 -3.47
CA ILE A 65 7.82 -1.29 -2.55
C ILE A 65 8.18 -0.64 -1.22
N GLU A 66 8.68 0.58 -1.24
CA GLU A 66 9.04 1.29 0.00
C GLU A 66 7.84 1.49 0.90
N ALA A 67 6.69 1.86 0.32
CA ALA A 67 5.46 2.04 1.07
C ALA A 67 4.99 0.73 1.69
N VAL A 68 5.02 -0.35 0.91
CA VAL A 68 4.62 -1.67 1.37
C VAL A 68 5.51 -2.13 2.54
N MET A 69 6.82 -1.96 2.40
CA MET A 69 7.78 -2.32 3.46
C MET A 69 7.55 -1.54 4.75
N LYS A 70 7.13 -0.29 4.61
CA LYS A 70 6.99 0.64 5.73
C LYS A 70 5.83 0.33 6.66
N ILE A 71 4.71 -0.16 6.10
CA ILE A 71 3.48 -0.31 6.88
C ILE A 71 2.94 -1.74 6.98
N SER A 72 3.46 -2.67 6.20
CA SER A 72 2.90 -4.02 6.14
C SER A 72 3.53 -4.95 7.17
N GLU A 73 2.72 -5.82 7.75
CA GLU A 73 3.19 -6.88 8.65
C GLU A 73 3.55 -8.13 7.88
N ARG A 74 2.80 -8.40 6.81
CA ARG A 74 3.03 -9.54 5.93
C ARG A 74 2.99 -9.06 4.49
N ILE A 75 3.94 -9.52 3.70
CA ILE A 75 4.07 -9.13 2.30
C ILE A 75 4.11 -10.38 1.44
N VAL A 76 3.26 -10.39 0.42
CA VAL A 76 3.26 -11.43 -0.60
C VAL A 76 3.71 -10.77 -1.89
N VAL A 77 4.73 -11.33 -2.53
CA VAL A 77 5.29 -10.75 -3.75
C VAL A 77 4.97 -11.64 -4.94
N LEU A 78 4.41 -11.02 -5.97
CA LEU A 78 4.08 -11.69 -7.23
C LEU A 78 4.94 -11.14 -8.35
N ALA A 79 5.39 -12.00 -9.23
CA ALA A 79 6.10 -11.59 -10.43
C ALA A 79 5.63 -12.49 -11.56
N GLU A 80 5.24 -11.87 -12.68
CA GLU A 80 4.76 -12.60 -13.87
C GLU A 80 3.67 -13.63 -13.56
N GLY A 81 2.75 -13.26 -12.66
CA GLY A 81 1.63 -14.12 -12.30
C GLY A 81 1.94 -15.22 -11.31
N SER A 82 3.18 -15.28 -10.81
CA SER A 82 3.58 -16.31 -9.86
C SER A 82 3.98 -15.72 -8.52
N LEU A 83 3.69 -16.45 -7.45
CA LEU A 83 4.13 -16.06 -6.13
C LEU A 83 5.63 -16.36 -6.00
N ILE A 84 6.43 -15.34 -5.68
CA ILE A 84 7.87 -15.51 -5.54
C ILE A 84 8.36 -15.37 -4.10
N ALA A 85 7.57 -14.74 -3.24
CA ALA A 85 7.94 -14.58 -1.82
C ALA A 85 6.72 -14.29 -0.96
N ASP A 86 6.80 -14.67 0.31
CA ASP A 86 5.77 -14.43 1.31
C ASP A 86 6.47 -14.36 2.66
N GLY A 87 6.35 -13.25 3.35
CA GLY A 87 7.01 -13.09 4.65
C GLY A 87 6.84 -11.70 5.23
N ASN A 88 7.57 -11.44 6.32
CA ASN A 88 7.59 -10.11 6.92
C ASN A 88 8.53 -9.18 6.11
N PRO A 89 8.51 -7.87 6.39
CA PRO A 89 9.35 -6.92 5.64
C PRO A 89 10.84 -7.27 5.62
N ASN A 90 11.39 -7.76 6.73
CA ASN A 90 12.80 -8.12 6.79
C ASN A 90 13.12 -9.31 5.88
N GLU A 91 12.25 -10.31 5.88
CA GLU A 91 12.41 -11.48 5.02
C GLU A 91 12.33 -11.11 3.55
N ILE A 92 11.37 -10.24 3.20
CA ILE A 92 11.17 -9.80 1.82
C ILE A 92 12.36 -8.97 1.35
N ARG A 93 12.85 -8.06 2.18
CA ARG A 93 13.95 -7.17 1.82
C ARG A 93 15.22 -7.93 1.48
N THR A 94 15.44 -9.07 2.13
CA THR A 94 16.62 -9.89 1.92
C THR A 94 16.41 -11.09 1.01
N ASP A 95 15.19 -11.27 0.51
CA ASP A 95 14.88 -12.37 -0.40
C ASP A 95 15.52 -12.12 -1.76
N ARG A 96 16.32 -13.08 -2.23
CA ARG A 96 17.07 -12.94 -3.47
C ARG A 96 16.16 -12.78 -4.68
N ASN A 97 15.05 -13.51 -4.74
CA ASN A 97 14.12 -13.43 -5.86
C ASN A 97 13.48 -12.05 -5.94
N VAL A 98 13.15 -11.46 -4.79
CA VAL A 98 12.57 -10.11 -4.71
C VAL A 98 13.60 -9.08 -5.15
N ILE A 99 14.83 -9.21 -4.66
CA ILE A 99 15.92 -8.28 -5.02
C ILE A 99 16.13 -8.28 -6.54
N GLU A 100 16.20 -9.45 -7.15
CA GLU A 100 16.38 -9.56 -8.60
C GLU A 100 15.19 -9.01 -9.38
N ALA A 101 13.96 -9.25 -8.93
CA ALA A 101 12.78 -8.84 -9.66
C ALA A 101 12.47 -7.35 -9.52
N TYR A 102 12.73 -6.76 -8.37
CA TYR A 102 12.28 -5.39 -8.07
C TYR A 102 13.36 -4.47 -7.53
N LEU A 103 14.15 -4.91 -6.58
CA LEU A 103 15.07 -4.04 -5.86
C LEU A 103 16.41 -3.84 -6.55
N GLY A 104 16.85 -4.82 -7.33
CA GLY A 104 18.11 -4.74 -8.03
C GLY A 104 18.10 -3.92 -9.30
N LYS A 105 16.93 -3.65 -9.84
CA LYS A 105 16.80 -2.94 -11.13
C LYS A 105 17.15 -1.47 -11.05
N ASP A 106 16.99 -0.87 -9.89
CA ASP A 106 17.21 0.55 -9.71
C ASP A 106 18.69 0.92 -9.58
N ASN A 107 19.54 -0.09 -9.45
CA ASN A 107 20.97 0.10 -9.30
C ASN A 107 21.74 0.02 -10.63
N ASP A 108 21.05 -0.22 -11.71
CA ASP A 108 21.62 -0.27 -13.05
C ASP A 108 21.42 1.05 -13.83
#